data_fdea90608ca93c4e85700d168d636bc6
#
_entry.id   fdea90608ca93c4e85700d168d636bc6
#
_cell.length_a   1.000
_cell.length_b   1.000
_cell.length_c   1.000
_cell.angle_alpha   90.00
_cell.angle_beta   90.00
_cell.angle_gamma   90.00
#
_symmetry.space_group_name_H-M   'P 1'
#
loop_
_entity.id
_entity.type
_entity.pdbx_description
1 polymer ?
#
loop_
_entity_poly.entity_id
_entity_poly.type
_entity_poly.pdbx_seq_one_letter_code
_entity_poly.pdbx_strand_id
1 'polypeptide(L)'
;DGTIRLWNILEGFEIRTLIDNGWGVNVLKIDEKKGLILYGTIDGLMKVQKIDEGENKELFKLWEEGSPVSALNFYPKYNMAVFGNMRGRVLLLNLKTMEVEKDFLAVDGPVWDVVYNHRNETIVVGGLDDTLTEWKLNSFHSNYFLPKINDRRFHQTNALSNGALQFARKCSICHTLDSKDIGRRAGPPLHGVFGRTAGSLKGYPYSKALIDSDIIWNEDTISRLFKEGPEKVTPGTKMPIQKIKKDSDRLDLIYFLKDATQ
;
A
#
# COMPACT_ATOMS: atom_id res chain seq x y z
N ASP A 1 -0.99 5.45 11.95
CA ASP A 1 -0.06 6.38 12.57
C ASP A 1 1.41 6.06 12.25
N GLY A 2 1.68 4.91 11.61
CA GLY A 2 3.03 4.47 11.23
C GLY A 2 3.79 3.72 12.31
N THR A 3 3.14 3.42 13.42
CA THR A 3 3.75 2.64 14.50
C THR A 3 3.42 1.16 14.42
N ILE A 4 4.32 0.31 14.91
CA ILE A 4 4.08 -1.10 15.25
C ILE A 4 4.19 -1.19 16.77
N ARG A 5 3.12 -1.68 17.42
CA ARG A 5 2.99 -1.70 18.88
C ARG A 5 2.80 -3.12 19.41
N LEU A 6 3.40 -3.39 20.54
CA LEU A 6 3.22 -4.64 21.28
C LEU A 6 2.15 -4.44 22.37
N TRP A 7 1.19 -5.35 22.40
CA TRP A 7 0.08 -5.30 23.35
C TRP A 7 0.01 -6.56 24.20
N ASN A 8 -0.33 -6.39 25.46
CA ASN A 8 -0.79 -7.51 26.29
C ASN A 8 -2.27 -7.75 25.98
N ILE A 9 -2.58 -8.84 25.29
CA ILE A 9 -3.95 -9.16 24.87
C ILE A 9 -4.84 -9.64 26.00
N LEU A 10 -4.27 -10.17 27.09
CA LEU A 10 -5.04 -10.64 28.25
C LEU A 10 -5.52 -9.48 29.11
N GLU A 11 -4.70 -8.46 29.26
CA GLU A 11 -4.97 -7.31 30.13
C GLU A 11 -5.37 -6.06 29.34
N GLY A 12 -5.22 -6.06 28.02
CA GLY A 12 -5.72 -5.02 27.12
C GLY A 12 -4.93 -3.71 27.13
N PHE A 13 -3.66 -3.72 27.52
CA PHE A 13 -2.81 -2.52 27.51
C PHE A 13 -1.63 -2.62 26.53
N GLU A 14 -1.16 -1.46 26.07
CA GLU A 14 0.05 -1.35 25.26
C GLU A 14 1.28 -1.57 26.15
N ILE A 15 2.12 -2.56 25.80
CA ILE A 15 3.38 -2.82 26.51
C ILE A 15 4.43 -1.80 26.07
N ARG A 16 4.61 -1.65 24.75
CA ARG A 16 5.53 -0.65 24.18
C ARG A 16 5.31 -0.47 22.67
N THR A 17 5.73 0.67 22.15
CA THR A 17 5.93 0.86 20.72
C THR A 17 7.23 0.18 20.30
N LEU A 18 7.14 -0.75 19.35
CA LEU A 18 8.31 -1.48 18.79
C LEU A 18 9.01 -0.65 17.72
N ILE A 19 8.24 -0.04 16.84
CA ILE A 19 8.74 0.71 15.68
C ILE A 19 7.88 1.94 15.49
N ASP A 20 8.50 3.10 15.29
CA ASP A 20 7.87 4.30 14.76
C ASP A 20 8.48 4.57 13.38
N ASN A 21 7.68 4.33 12.35
CA ASN A 21 8.12 4.43 10.96
C ASN A 21 7.72 5.77 10.30
N GLY A 22 6.83 6.53 10.95
CA GLY A 22 6.27 7.78 10.43
C GLY A 22 5.23 7.59 9.32
N TRP A 23 5.30 6.50 8.53
CA TRP A 23 4.34 6.16 7.48
C TRP A 23 3.59 4.89 7.83
N GLY A 24 2.31 4.83 7.39
CA GLY A 24 1.45 3.69 7.69
C GLY A 24 2.05 2.36 7.26
N VAL A 25 1.96 1.38 8.14
CA VAL A 25 2.36 -0.01 7.88
C VAL A 25 1.15 -0.75 7.31
N ASN A 26 1.29 -1.28 6.10
CA ASN A 26 0.22 -2.02 5.41
C ASN A 26 0.27 -3.51 5.65
N VAL A 27 1.47 -4.04 5.69
CA VAL A 27 1.71 -5.49 5.81
C VAL A 27 2.74 -5.76 6.86
N LEU A 28 2.52 -6.80 7.66
CA LEU A 28 3.35 -7.17 8.78
C LEU A 28 3.40 -8.69 8.94
N LYS A 29 4.59 -9.23 9.13
CA LYS A 29 4.83 -10.62 9.56
C LYS A 29 5.87 -10.65 10.67
N ILE A 30 5.74 -11.65 11.55
CA ILE A 30 6.66 -11.84 12.69
C ILE A 30 7.19 -13.27 12.67
N ASP A 31 8.50 -13.41 12.81
CA ASP A 31 9.15 -14.67 13.19
C ASP A 31 9.50 -14.59 14.67
N GLU A 32 8.65 -15.13 15.52
CA GLU A 32 8.83 -15.13 16.97
C GLU A 32 10.10 -15.90 17.38
N LYS A 33 10.44 -16.98 16.64
CA LYS A 33 11.61 -17.82 16.97
C LYS A 33 12.92 -17.08 16.76
N LYS A 34 12.97 -16.22 15.74
CA LYS A 34 14.18 -15.45 15.40
C LYS A 34 14.13 -14.01 15.89
N GLY A 35 13.00 -13.57 16.45
CA GLY A 35 12.79 -12.19 16.83
C GLY A 35 12.79 -11.24 15.62
N LEU A 36 12.29 -11.67 14.46
CA LEU A 36 12.27 -10.84 13.27
C LEU A 36 10.88 -10.21 13.05
N ILE A 37 10.88 -8.94 12.70
CA ILE A 37 9.71 -8.25 12.11
C ILE A 37 10.01 -7.93 10.65
N LEU A 38 9.08 -8.34 9.77
CA LEU A 38 9.07 -8.02 8.36
C LEU A 38 7.86 -7.13 8.11
N TYR A 39 8.04 -5.99 7.45
CA TYR A 39 6.91 -5.10 7.17
C TYR A 39 7.10 -4.31 5.87
N GLY A 40 5.97 -3.87 5.35
CA GLY A 40 5.87 -2.99 4.21
C GLY A 40 4.95 -1.81 4.47
N THR A 41 5.27 -0.65 3.91
CA THR A 41 4.61 0.61 4.19
C THR A 41 3.92 1.22 2.99
N ILE A 42 3.06 2.21 3.25
CA ILE A 42 2.31 2.94 2.22
C ILE A 42 3.20 3.84 1.33
N ASP A 43 4.40 4.18 1.77
CA ASP A 43 5.37 4.95 0.98
C ASP A 43 6.36 4.06 0.21
N GLY A 44 6.18 2.72 0.26
CA GLY A 44 6.95 1.77 -0.53
C GLY A 44 8.18 1.18 0.16
N LEU A 45 8.32 1.37 1.48
CA LEU A 45 9.40 0.76 2.24
C LEU A 45 9.12 -0.71 2.52
N MET A 46 10.08 -1.58 2.17
CA MET A 46 10.15 -3.00 2.57
C MET A 46 11.29 -3.15 3.56
N LYS A 47 11.01 -3.73 4.73
CA LYS A 47 12.01 -3.78 5.79
C LYS A 47 11.97 -5.08 6.58
N VAL A 48 13.15 -5.55 6.99
CA VAL A 48 13.33 -6.63 7.97
C VAL A 48 14.19 -6.08 9.12
N GLN A 49 13.68 -6.23 10.34
CA GLN A 49 14.39 -5.82 11.55
C GLN A 49 14.39 -6.95 12.55
N LYS A 50 15.48 -7.07 13.29
CA LYS A 50 15.54 -7.89 14.49
C LYS A 50 15.08 -7.04 15.68
N ILE A 51 14.17 -7.59 16.48
CA ILE A 51 13.70 -6.99 17.70
C ILE A 51 14.41 -7.66 18.85
N ASP A 52 15.23 -6.89 19.52
CA ASP A 52 15.85 -7.27 20.79
C ASP A 52 15.32 -6.34 21.91
N GLU A 53 15.56 -6.67 23.18
CA GLU A 53 15.07 -5.89 24.32
C GLU A 53 15.65 -4.46 24.41
N GLY A 54 16.76 -4.19 23.72
CA GLY A 54 17.45 -2.89 23.75
C GLY A 54 17.39 -2.09 22.46
N GLU A 55 17.77 -2.64 21.33
CA GLU A 55 17.82 -1.94 20.05
C GLU A 55 17.27 -2.77 18.90
N ASN A 56 16.46 -2.14 18.04
CA ASN A 56 15.96 -2.76 16.82
C ASN A 56 17.04 -2.69 15.74
N LYS A 57 17.62 -3.83 15.37
CA LYS A 57 18.63 -3.89 14.32
C LYS A 57 18.01 -4.04 12.95
N GLU A 58 18.26 -3.07 12.05
CA GLU A 58 17.92 -3.17 10.62
C GLU A 58 18.78 -4.25 9.97
N LEU A 59 18.15 -5.24 9.33
CA LEU A 59 18.82 -6.32 8.61
C LEU A 59 18.65 -6.17 7.09
N PHE A 60 17.50 -5.66 6.64
CA PHE A 60 17.19 -5.42 5.24
C PHE A 60 16.33 -4.17 5.10
N LYS A 61 16.59 -3.41 4.05
CA LYS A 61 15.81 -2.24 3.67
C LYS A 61 15.83 -2.05 2.16
N LEU A 62 14.66 -1.95 1.58
CA LEU A 62 14.45 -1.50 0.21
C LEU A 62 13.32 -0.48 0.20
N TRP A 63 13.49 0.59 -0.55
CA TRP A 63 12.47 1.62 -0.69
C TRP A 63 12.23 1.96 -2.16
N GLU A 64 10.97 1.98 -2.57
CA GLU A 64 10.51 2.40 -3.88
C GLU A 64 9.44 3.48 -3.72
N GLU A 65 9.83 4.72 -3.97
CA GLU A 65 8.96 5.87 -3.77
C GLU A 65 7.66 5.76 -4.55
N GLY A 66 6.54 6.06 -3.86
CA GLY A 66 5.21 6.06 -4.46
C GLY A 66 4.71 4.67 -4.88
N SER A 67 5.32 3.60 -4.35
CA SER A 67 4.94 2.22 -4.63
C SER A 67 4.54 1.47 -3.36
N PRO A 68 3.35 1.73 -2.78
CA PRO A 68 2.91 1.10 -1.54
C PRO A 68 3.07 -0.41 -1.55
N VAL A 69 3.61 -0.98 -0.48
CA VAL A 69 3.69 -2.43 -0.30
C VAL A 69 2.32 -2.94 0.12
N SER A 70 1.76 -3.88 -0.64
CA SER A 70 0.39 -4.37 -0.47
C SER A 70 0.30 -5.82 -0.04
N ALA A 71 1.33 -6.60 -0.30
CA ALA A 71 1.37 -8.03 0.03
C ALA A 71 2.71 -8.40 0.67
N LEU A 72 2.66 -9.32 1.62
CA LEU A 72 3.84 -9.90 2.28
C LEU A 72 3.51 -11.29 2.78
N ASN A 73 4.24 -12.27 2.30
CA ASN A 73 4.24 -13.61 2.88
C ASN A 73 5.64 -14.03 3.34
N PHE A 74 5.65 -14.89 4.37
CA PHE A 74 6.86 -15.28 5.06
C PHE A 74 6.89 -16.80 5.26
N TYR A 75 8.02 -17.41 4.94
CA TYR A 75 8.26 -18.86 4.95
C TYR A 75 9.49 -19.20 5.80
N PRO A 76 9.34 -19.29 7.14
CA PRO A 76 10.45 -19.46 8.08
C PRO A 76 11.30 -20.70 7.79
N LYS A 77 10.64 -21.80 7.41
CA LYS A 77 11.29 -23.07 7.10
C LYS A 77 12.26 -22.97 5.93
N TYR A 78 11.99 -22.07 4.98
CA TYR A 78 12.81 -21.89 3.77
C TYR A 78 13.67 -20.64 3.84
N ASN A 79 13.60 -19.86 4.92
CA ASN A 79 14.24 -18.55 5.07
C ASN A 79 13.87 -17.58 3.93
N MET A 80 12.63 -17.58 3.49
CA MET A 80 12.17 -16.75 2.38
C MET A 80 11.05 -15.83 2.80
N ALA A 81 11.07 -14.62 2.25
CA ALA A 81 9.95 -13.68 2.30
C ALA A 81 9.65 -13.18 0.89
N VAL A 82 8.37 -12.94 0.61
CA VAL A 82 7.93 -12.41 -0.67
C VAL A 82 7.13 -11.15 -0.42
N PHE A 83 7.53 -10.06 -1.03
CA PHE A 83 6.84 -8.78 -1.00
C PHE A 83 6.16 -8.52 -2.34
N GLY A 84 5.00 -7.90 -2.31
CA GLY A 84 4.29 -7.40 -3.48
C GLY A 84 3.89 -5.94 -3.27
N ASN A 85 3.89 -5.14 -4.34
CA ASN A 85 3.50 -3.73 -4.26
C ASN A 85 2.31 -3.38 -5.16
N MET A 86 1.83 -2.14 -5.02
CA MET A 86 0.68 -1.63 -5.77
C MET A 86 0.95 -1.38 -7.25
N ARG A 87 2.20 -1.53 -7.71
CA ARG A 87 2.60 -1.42 -9.13
C ARG A 87 2.87 -2.76 -9.80
N GLY A 88 2.51 -3.86 -9.14
CA GLY A 88 2.64 -5.20 -9.71
C GLY A 88 4.00 -5.85 -9.53
N ARG A 89 4.94 -5.18 -8.86
CA ARG A 89 6.27 -5.70 -8.59
C ARG A 89 6.24 -6.73 -7.47
N VAL A 90 6.97 -7.82 -7.66
CA VAL A 90 7.17 -8.87 -6.66
C VAL A 90 8.67 -9.02 -6.41
N LEU A 91 9.03 -9.12 -5.12
CA LEU A 91 10.38 -9.27 -4.64
C LEU A 91 10.46 -10.51 -3.75
N LEU A 92 11.39 -11.43 -4.07
CA LEU A 92 11.72 -12.60 -3.27
C LEU A 92 13.02 -12.33 -2.51
N LEU A 93 12.95 -12.33 -1.18
CA LEU A 93 14.06 -12.05 -0.27
C LEU A 93 14.51 -13.32 0.45
N ASN A 94 15.79 -13.60 0.41
CA ASN A 94 16.43 -14.62 1.24
C ASN A 94 16.73 -14.05 2.62
N LEU A 95 16.08 -14.57 3.66
CA LEU A 95 16.24 -14.11 5.04
C LEU A 95 17.48 -14.65 5.76
N LYS A 96 18.24 -15.54 5.13
CA LYS A 96 19.52 -16.01 5.67
C LYS A 96 20.66 -15.10 5.23
N THR A 97 20.67 -14.68 3.95
CA THR A 97 21.70 -13.80 3.37
C THR A 97 21.29 -12.33 3.39
N MET A 98 19.98 -12.03 3.55
CA MET A 98 19.39 -10.71 3.40
C MET A 98 19.56 -10.14 1.98
N GLU A 99 19.61 -11.01 0.98
CA GLU A 99 19.75 -10.64 -0.42
C GLU A 99 18.45 -10.89 -1.19
N VAL A 100 18.20 -10.04 -2.17
CA VAL A 100 17.08 -10.21 -3.10
C VAL A 100 17.42 -11.27 -4.13
N GLU A 101 16.69 -12.38 -4.13
CA GLU A 101 16.89 -13.46 -5.09
C GLU A 101 16.18 -13.21 -6.41
N LYS A 102 14.97 -12.65 -6.34
CA LYS A 102 14.17 -12.31 -7.54
C LYS A 102 13.46 -10.98 -7.33
N ASP A 103 13.36 -10.24 -8.43
CA ASP A 103 12.73 -8.93 -8.47
C ASP A 103 12.16 -8.73 -9.88
N PHE A 104 10.83 -8.68 -10.02
CA PHE A 104 10.17 -8.65 -11.32
C PHE A 104 8.77 -8.03 -11.26
N LEU A 105 8.29 -7.57 -12.42
CA LEU A 105 6.90 -7.16 -12.61
C LEU A 105 6.05 -8.40 -12.86
N ALA A 106 5.20 -8.75 -11.90
CA ALA A 106 4.41 -9.97 -11.93
C ALA A 106 3.03 -9.78 -12.58
N VAL A 107 2.41 -8.63 -12.36
CA VAL A 107 1.07 -8.30 -12.86
C VAL A 107 1.00 -6.81 -13.22
N ASP A 108 0.06 -6.43 -14.05
CA ASP A 108 -0.23 -5.03 -14.33
C ASP A 108 -1.20 -4.50 -13.27
N GLY A 109 -0.69 -3.69 -12.35
CA GLY A 109 -1.45 -3.15 -11.23
C GLY A 109 -1.12 -3.81 -9.88
N PRO A 110 -1.96 -3.60 -8.85
CA PRO A 110 -1.70 -4.04 -7.50
C PRO A 110 -1.50 -5.55 -7.35
N VAL A 111 -0.51 -5.94 -6.56
CA VAL A 111 -0.41 -7.28 -5.99
C VAL A 111 -1.20 -7.30 -4.69
N TRP A 112 -2.33 -8.02 -4.66
CA TRP A 112 -3.15 -8.13 -3.44
C TRP A 112 -2.69 -9.23 -2.51
N ASP A 113 -2.20 -10.31 -3.08
CA ASP A 113 -1.58 -11.40 -2.33
C ASP A 113 -0.53 -12.11 -3.18
N VAL A 114 0.43 -12.75 -2.52
CA VAL A 114 1.55 -13.42 -3.15
C VAL A 114 1.93 -14.66 -2.37
N VAL A 115 2.08 -15.80 -3.05
CA VAL A 115 2.43 -17.08 -2.43
C VAL A 115 3.67 -17.65 -3.10
N TYR A 116 4.66 -18.05 -2.30
CA TYR A 116 5.81 -18.81 -2.75
C TYR A 116 5.55 -20.31 -2.56
N ASN A 117 5.55 -21.06 -3.66
CA ASN A 117 5.47 -22.50 -3.68
C ASN A 117 6.87 -23.09 -3.85
N HIS A 118 7.47 -23.48 -2.72
CA HIS A 118 8.83 -24.01 -2.71
C HIS A 118 8.98 -25.37 -3.41
N ARG A 119 7.91 -26.17 -3.53
CA ARG A 119 7.97 -27.49 -4.18
C ARG A 119 8.17 -27.37 -5.68
N ASN A 120 7.50 -26.39 -6.28
CA ASN A 120 7.52 -26.16 -7.72
C ASN A 120 8.45 -25.01 -8.10
N GLU A 121 9.05 -24.34 -7.11
CA GLU A 121 9.81 -23.10 -7.29
C GLU A 121 9.03 -22.05 -8.11
N THR A 122 7.78 -21.82 -7.69
CA THR A 122 6.89 -20.86 -8.33
C THR A 122 6.44 -19.80 -7.35
N ILE A 123 6.10 -18.62 -7.89
CA ILE A 123 5.38 -17.58 -7.18
C ILE A 123 4.00 -17.44 -7.82
N VAL A 124 2.95 -17.52 -7.00
CA VAL A 124 1.57 -17.28 -7.42
C VAL A 124 1.15 -15.91 -6.92
N VAL A 125 0.58 -15.12 -7.80
CA VAL A 125 0.22 -13.72 -7.55
C VAL A 125 -1.26 -13.50 -7.86
N GLY A 126 -1.97 -12.90 -6.90
CA GLY A 126 -3.32 -12.37 -7.07
C GLY A 126 -3.26 -10.85 -7.28
N GLY A 127 -3.89 -10.38 -8.34
CA GLY A 127 -3.93 -8.96 -8.72
C GLY A 127 -5.36 -8.44 -8.92
N LEU A 128 -5.53 -7.50 -9.84
CA LEU A 128 -6.84 -6.94 -10.21
C LEU A 128 -7.65 -7.84 -11.15
N ASP A 129 -6.99 -8.76 -11.83
CA ASP A 129 -7.63 -9.66 -12.78
C ASP A 129 -8.32 -10.82 -12.07
N ASP A 130 -9.29 -11.45 -12.73
CA ASP A 130 -10.05 -12.57 -12.19
C ASP A 130 -9.26 -13.89 -12.21
N THR A 131 -7.96 -13.82 -12.54
CA THR A 131 -7.05 -14.96 -12.65
C THR A 131 -5.87 -14.82 -11.69
N LEU A 132 -5.34 -15.97 -11.24
CA LEU A 132 -4.05 -16.02 -10.56
C LEU A 132 -2.95 -16.22 -11.61
N THR A 133 -1.86 -15.48 -11.45
CA THR A 133 -0.68 -15.60 -12.32
C THR A 133 0.38 -16.42 -11.61
N GLU A 134 0.87 -17.50 -12.24
CA GLU A 134 1.95 -18.33 -11.71
C GLU A 134 3.25 -18.07 -12.47
N TRP A 135 4.32 -17.83 -11.72
CA TRP A 135 5.65 -17.53 -12.21
C TRP A 135 6.67 -18.58 -11.76
N LYS A 136 7.33 -19.25 -12.75
CA LYS A 136 8.41 -20.22 -12.47
C LYS A 136 9.73 -19.48 -12.25
N LEU A 137 10.34 -19.63 -11.09
CA LEU A 137 11.56 -18.90 -10.71
C LEU A 137 12.77 -19.24 -11.57
N ASN A 138 12.85 -20.47 -12.08
CA ASN A 138 13.96 -20.94 -12.90
C ASN A 138 13.93 -20.43 -14.35
N SER A 139 12.82 -19.88 -14.81
CA SER A 139 12.67 -19.36 -16.18
C SER A 139 12.98 -17.86 -16.30
N PHE A 140 13.34 -17.18 -15.21
CA PHE A 140 13.62 -15.76 -15.21
C PHE A 140 15.10 -15.43 -15.21
N HIS A 141 15.52 -14.69 -16.23
CA HIS A 141 16.66 -13.80 -16.12
C HIS A 141 16.12 -12.48 -15.57
N SER A 142 16.40 -12.18 -14.32
CA SER A 142 15.97 -10.93 -13.68
C SER A 142 16.70 -9.76 -14.34
N ASN A 143 16.04 -9.06 -15.25
CA ASN A 143 16.55 -7.84 -15.88
C ASN A 143 16.03 -6.58 -15.18
N TYR A 144 15.42 -6.69 -13.99
CA TYR A 144 15.07 -5.52 -13.22
C TYR A 144 16.29 -5.05 -12.42
N PHE A 145 16.79 -3.88 -12.80
CA PHE A 145 17.76 -3.17 -12.00
C PHE A 145 17.13 -2.91 -10.63
N LEU A 146 17.77 -3.38 -9.58
CA LEU A 146 17.47 -2.91 -8.24
C LEU A 146 17.51 -1.38 -8.29
N PRO A 147 16.45 -0.67 -7.92
CA PRO A 147 16.55 0.78 -7.79
C PRO A 147 17.71 1.05 -6.84
N LYS A 148 18.56 2.03 -7.20
CA LYS A 148 19.62 2.49 -6.28
C LYS A 148 18.93 2.69 -4.94
N ILE A 149 19.52 2.15 -3.86
CA ILE A 149 19.08 2.40 -2.49
C ILE A 149 19.28 3.90 -2.28
N ASN A 150 18.25 4.66 -2.62
CA ASN A 150 18.23 6.06 -2.26
C ASN A 150 17.93 6.10 -0.77
N ASP A 151 18.72 6.82 -0.03
CA ASP A 151 18.36 7.11 1.35
C ASP A 151 16.95 7.65 1.36
N ARG A 152 16.08 7.00 2.14
CA ARG A 152 14.73 7.48 2.36
C ARG A 152 14.85 8.94 2.75
N ARG A 153 14.48 9.85 1.85
CA ARG A 153 14.25 11.21 2.27
C ARG A 153 13.13 11.10 3.30
N PHE A 154 13.49 11.30 4.54
CA PHE A 154 12.52 11.50 5.60
C PHE A 154 11.66 12.69 5.15
N HIS A 155 10.57 12.42 4.47
CA HIS A 155 9.48 13.36 4.47
C HIS A 155 8.99 13.35 5.91
N GLN A 156 9.58 14.27 6.68
CA GLN A 156 9.06 14.55 7.99
C GLN A 156 7.57 14.75 7.77
N THR A 157 6.74 13.90 8.37
CA THR A 157 5.29 14.07 8.36
C THR A 157 4.91 15.48 8.80
N ASN A 158 5.78 16.15 9.53
CA ASN A 158 5.73 17.55 9.93
C ASN A 158 5.92 18.56 8.77
N ALA A 159 6.43 18.14 7.62
CA ALA A 159 6.60 19.02 6.44
C ALA A 159 5.40 18.96 5.47
N LEU A 160 4.50 17.98 5.61
CA LEU A 160 3.29 17.88 4.81
C LEU A 160 2.17 18.72 5.44
N SER A 161 1.38 19.40 4.60
CA SER A 161 0.10 19.93 5.04
C SER A 161 -0.80 18.79 5.56
N ASN A 162 -1.73 19.09 6.48
CA ASN A 162 -2.63 18.08 7.00
C ASN A 162 -3.44 17.41 5.87
N GLY A 163 -3.85 18.16 4.85
CA GLY A 163 -4.55 17.61 3.68
C GLY A 163 -3.70 16.60 2.90
N ALA A 164 -2.44 16.93 2.62
CA ALA A 164 -1.50 16.00 1.99
C ALA A 164 -1.27 14.74 2.84
N LEU A 165 -1.21 14.89 4.16
CA LEU A 165 -1.06 13.78 5.10
C LEU A 165 -2.30 12.87 5.11
N GLN A 166 -3.50 13.44 5.09
CA GLN A 166 -4.76 12.67 4.99
C GLN A 166 -4.83 11.91 3.66
N PHE A 167 -4.48 12.54 2.55
CA PHE A 167 -4.38 11.88 1.25
C PHE A 167 -3.39 10.72 1.27
N ALA A 168 -2.16 10.96 1.73
CA ALA A 168 -1.13 9.93 1.80
C ALA A 168 -1.54 8.71 2.63
N ARG A 169 -2.23 8.94 3.76
CA ARG A 169 -2.65 7.87 4.68
C ARG A 169 -3.88 7.09 4.23
N LYS A 170 -4.80 7.73 3.48
CA LYS A 170 -6.14 7.16 3.21
C LYS A 170 -6.44 6.91 1.74
N CYS A 171 -5.76 7.61 0.83
CA CYS A 171 -6.14 7.63 -0.58
C CYS A 171 -5.05 7.11 -1.50
N SER A 172 -3.77 7.41 -1.21
CA SER A 172 -2.63 7.19 -2.12
C SER A 172 -2.38 5.72 -2.47
N ILE A 173 -2.83 4.79 -1.63
CA ILE A 173 -2.75 3.35 -1.90
C ILE A 173 -3.51 2.97 -3.17
N CYS A 174 -4.73 3.55 -3.34
CA CYS A 174 -5.62 3.20 -4.44
C CYS A 174 -5.70 4.26 -5.53
N HIS A 175 -5.40 5.52 -5.23
CA HIS A 175 -5.56 6.64 -6.14
C HIS A 175 -4.25 7.35 -6.43
N THR A 176 -4.09 7.84 -7.65
CA THR A 176 -3.03 8.79 -8.02
C THR A 176 -3.62 10.20 -8.23
N LEU A 177 -2.79 11.22 -8.01
CA LEU A 177 -3.09 12.61 -8.35
C LEU A 177 -2.59 12.97 -9.75
N ASP A 178 -1.60 12.21 -10.27
CA ASP A 178 -0.91 12.50 -11.50
C ASP A 178 -1.66 11.93 -12.72
N SER A 179 -1.89 12.78 -13.71
CA SER A 179 -2.47 12.40 -15.00
C SER A 179 -1.52 11.55 -15.87
N LYS A 180 -0.20 11.60 -15.57
CA LYS A 180 0.86 10.88 -16.28
C LYS A 180 1.15 9.51 -15.67
N ASP A 181 0.63 9.23 -14.47
CA ASP A 181 0.74 7.91 -13.87
C ASP A 181 -0.21 6.94 -14.59
N ILE A 182 0.31 6.27 -15.60
CA ILE A 182 -0.41 5.29 -16.43
C ILE A 182 -0.53 3.92 -15.76
N GLY A 183 0.03 3.75 -14.57
CA GLY A 183 -0.04 2.50 -13.82
C GLY A 183 -1.49 2.18 -13.43
N ARG A 184 -1.90 0.93 -13.65
CA ARG A 184 -3.21 0.44 -13.23
C ARG A 184 -3.32 0.41 -11.71
N ARG A 185 -4.29 1.14 -11.15
CA ARG A 185 -4.54 1.20 -9.71
C ARG A 185 -5.92 0.67 -9.36
N ALA A 186 -6.12 0.34 -8.08
CA ALA A 186 -7.40 -0.14 -7.57
C ALA A 186 -8.50 0.92 -7.62
N GLY A 187 -8.15 2.21 -7.48
CA GLY A 187 -9.04 3.36 -7.63
C GLY A 187 -8.72 4.17 -8.88
N PRO A 188 -9.68 4.95 -9.40
CA PRO A 188 -9.44 5.83 -10.55
C PRO A 188 -8.46 6.95 -10.19
N PRO A 189 -7.71 7.49 -11.16
CA PRO A 189 -6.95 8.71 -10.97
C PRO A 189 -7.85 9.88 -10.60
N LEU A 190 -7.38 10.72 -9.68
CA LEU A 190 -8.15 11.86 -9.17
C LEU A 190 -7.88 13.16 -9.93
N HIS A 191 -6.92 13.19 -10.87
CA HIS A 191 -6.71 14.35 -11.73
C HIS A 191 -8.03 14.74 -12.41
N GLY A 192 -8.41 16.03 -12.32
CA GLY A 192 -9.67 16.54 -12.84
C GLY A 192 -10.93 15.96 -12.17
N VAL A 193 -10.86 15.54 -10.91
CA VAL A 193 -12.01 14.93 -10.22
C VAL A 193 -13.11 15.96 -9.92
N PHE A 194 -12.76 17.19 -9.62
CA PHE A 194 -13.76 18.23 -9.34
C PHE A 194 -14.54 18.62 -10.61
N GLY A 195 -15.87 18.58 -10.53
CA GLY A 195 -16.79 18.77 -11.66
C GLY A 195 -17.04 17.52 -12.50
N ARG A 196 -16.33 16.40 -12.24
CA ARG A 196 -16.50 15.14 -12.94
C ARG A 196 -17.66 14.34 -12.36
N THR A 197 -18.51 13.77 -13.23
CA THR A 197 -19.56 12.83 -12.81
C THR A 197 -18.96 11.52 -12.30
N ALA A 198 -19.51 10.95 -11.25
CA ALA A 198 -19.10 9.64 -10.75
C ALA A 198 -19.23 8.59 -11.86
N GLY A 199 -18.30 7.62 -11.90
CA GLY A 199 -18.34 6.55 -12.89
C GLY A 199 -18.01 6.93 -14.33
N SER A 200 -17.65 8.19 -14.62
CA SER A 200 -17.53 8.70 -16.01
C SER A 200 -16.13 8.64 -16.62
N LEU A 201 -15.08 8.30 -15.84
CA LEU A 201 -13.72 8.24 -16.38
C LEU A 201 -13.57 7.07 -17.35
N LYS A 202 -13.23 7.35 -18.59
CA LYS A 202 -13.03 6.32 -19.62
C LYS A 202 -11.89 5.38 -19.27
N GLY A 203 -12.09 4.08 -19.53
CA GLY A 203 -11.05 3.05 -19.34
C GLY A 203 -10.94 2.53 -17.90
N TYR A 204 -11.68 3.07 -16.94
CA TYR A 204 -11.73 2.53 -15.59
C TYR A 204 -12.97 1.63 -15.39
N PRO A 205 -12.84 0.40 -14.85
CA PRO A 205 -13.94 -0.54 -14.69
C PRO A 205 -14.79 -0.24 -13.46
N TYR A 206 -15.68 0.72 -13.57
CA TYR A 206 -16.62 1.07 -12.49
C TYR A 206 -17.72 0.02 -12.30
N SER A 207 -18.27 -0.05 -11.08
CA SER A 207 -19.50 -0.78 -10.83
C SER A 207 -20.67 -0.14 -11.56
N LYS A 208 -21.70 -0.94 -11.91
CA LYS A 208 -22.92 -0.44 -12.56
C LYS A 208 -23.56 0.70 -11.75
N ALA A 209 -23.62 0.58 -10.42
CA ALA A 209 -24.17 1.61 -9.54
C ALA A 209 -23.41 2.95 -9.62
N LEU A 210 -22.11 2.95 -9.88
CA LEU A 210 -21.34 4.18 -10.09
C LEU A 210 -21.54 4.76 -11.50
N ILE A 211 -21.70 3.91 -12.50
CA ILE A 211 -21.99 4.34 -13.88
C ILE A 211 -23.36 5.01 -13.97
N ASP A 212 -24.34 4.47 -13.24
CA ASP A 212 -25.73 4.96 -13.21
C ASP A 212 -25.92 6.13 -12.20
N SER A 213 -24.84 6.64 -11.59
CA SER A 213 -24.88 7.66 -10.54
C SER A 213 -24.88 9.07 -11.13
N ASP A 214 -25.74 9.94 -10.58
CA ASP A 214 -25.82 11.37 -10.93
C ASP A 214 -24.90 12.26 -10.08
N ILE A 215 -24.04 11.68 -9.24
CA ILE A 215 -23.16 12.43 -8.35
C ILE A 215 -22.11 13.16 -9.19
N ILE A 216 -22.06 14.49 -9.04
CA ILE A 216 -20.96 15.32 -9.53
C ILE A 216 -20.02 15.58 -8.36
N TRP A 217 -18.73 15.26 -8.55
CA TRP A 217 -17.74 15.47 -7.51
C TRP A 217 -17.44 16.95 -7.32
N ASN A 218 -17.72 17.43 -6.13
CA ASN A 218 -17.42 18.78 -5.66
C ASN A 218 -17.04 18.72 -4.16
N GLU A 219 -16.78 19.86 -3.54
CA GLU A 219 -16.37 19.93 -2.14
C GLU A 219 -17.39 19.27 -1.20
N ASP A 220 -18.68 19.50 -1.42
CA ASP A 220 -19.76 18.96 -0.57
C ASP A 220 -19.92 17.46 -0.75
N THR A 221 -19.91 16.95 -1.99
CA THR A 221 -20.09 15.52 -2.27
C THR A 221 -18.87 14.71 -1.81
N ILE A 222 -17.66 15.25 -1.93
CA ILE A 222 -16.44 14.63 -1.39
C ILE A 222 -16.44 14.68 0.15
N SER A 223 -16.86 15.81 0.75
CA SER A 223 -17.02 15.89 2.20
C SER A 223 -18.02 14.86 2.72
N ARG A 224 -19.15 14.73 2.04
CA ARG A 224 -20.17 13.74 2.38
C ARG A 224 -19.67 12.31 2.25
N LEU A 225 -18.88 11.99 1.21
CA LEU A 225 -18.24 10.69 1.01
C LEU A 225 -17.42 10.27 2.21
N PHE A 226 -16.60 11.17 2.75
CA PHE A 226 -15.75 10.88 3.92
C PHE A 226 -16.43 11.05 5.28
N LYS A 227 -17.57 11.75 5.34
CA LYS A 227 -18.37 11.89 6.56
C LYS A 227 -19.27 10.67 6.78
N GLU A 228 -20.02 10.28 5.77
CA GLU A 228 -21.03 9.22 5.84
C GLU A 228 -20.45 7.84 5.50
N GLY A 229 -19.46 7.81 4.63
CA GLY A 229 -18.76 6.62 4.13
C GLY A 229 -19.17 6.26 2.70
N PRO A 230 -18.23 5.66 1.94
CA PRO A 230 -18.45 5.27 0.56
C PRO A 230 -19.59 4.26 0.40
N GLU A 231 -19.82 3.40 1.38
CA GLU A 231 -20.90 2.43 1.38
C GLU A 231 -22.29 3.06 1.31
N LYS A 232 -22.43 4.30 1.80
CA LYS A 232 -23.69 5.04 1.80
C LYS A 232 -23.80 6.00 0.61
N VAL A 233 -22.72 6.71 0.30
CA VAL A 233 -22.73 7.76 -0.71
C VAL A 233 -22.61 7.17 -2.12
N THR A 234 -21.82 6.11 -2.27
CA THR A 234 -21.58 5.41 -3.52
C THR A 234 -21.87 3.91 -3.37
N PRO A 235 -23.11 3.49 -3.18
CA PRO A 235 -23.46 2.09 -2.99
C PRO A 235 -22.96 1.23 -4.16
N GLY A 236 -22.49 0.02 -3.87
CA GLY A 236 -21.86 -0.87 -4.86
C GLY A 236 -20.42 -0.51 -5.23
N THR A 237 -19.84 0.49 -4.59
CA THR A 237 -18.41 0.81 -4.74
C THR A 237 -17.50 -0.31 -4.23
N LYS A 238 -16.33 -0.47 -4.87
CA LYS A 238 -15.23 -1.30 -4.36
C LYS A 238 -14.29 -0.53 -3.42
N MET A 239 -14.53 0.76 -3.23
CA MET A 239 -13.75 1.59 -2.31
C MET A 239 -13.97 1.09 -0.87
N PRO A 240 -12.91 0.80 -0.12
CA PRO A 240 -13.03 0.42 1.29
C PRO A 240 -13.69 1.53 2.12
N ILE A 241 -14.29 1.16 3.25
CA ILE A 241 -14.88 2.13 4.17
C ILE A 241 -13.79 3.05 4.71
N GLN A 242 -13.85 4.31 4.29
CA GLN A 242 -12.92 5.35 4.70
C GLN A 242 -13.72 6.53 5.28
N LYS A 243 -13.61 6.75 6.59
CA LYS A 243 -14.28 7.88 7.27
C LYS A 243 -13.26 8.79 7.93
N ILE A 244 -13.49 10.10 7.80
CA ILE A 244 -12.73 11.14 8.46
C ILE A 244 -13.70 11.88 9.39
N LYS A 245 -13.63 11.55 10.69
CA LYS A 245 -14.60 12.05 11.68
C LYS A 245 -14.45 13.55 11.95
N LYS A 246 -13.20 14.04 11.96
CA LYS A 246 -12.89 15.42 12.28
C LYS A 246 -13.10 16.31 11.06
N ASP A 247 -13.94 17.34 11.20
CA ASP A 247 -14.34 18.24 10.12
C ASP A 247 -13.14 19.00 9.52
N SER A 248 -12.21 19.48 10.36
CA SER A 248 -11.02 20.16 9.86
C SER A 248 -10.15 19.27 8.98
N ASP A 249 -9.98 17.99 9.33
CA ASP A 249 -9.17 17.06 8.54
C ASP A 249 -9.83 16.76 7.18
N ARG A 250 -11.17 16.74 7.12
CA ARG A 250 -11.90 16.60 5.85
C ARG A 250 -11.74 17.84 4.97
N LEU A 251 -11.87 19.02 5.54
CA LEU A 251 -11.70 20.28 4.81
C LEU A 251 -10.26 20.41 4.27
N ASP A 252 -9.28 20.13 5.09
CA ASP A 252 -7.87 20.17 4.70
C ASP A 252 -7.58 19.18 3.55
N LEU A 253 -8.16 17.96 3.60
CA LEU A 253 -8.05 17.00 2.50
C LEU A 253 -8.70 17.53 1.21
N ILE A 254 -9.88 18.12 1.31
CA ILE A 254 -10.61 18.65 0.14
C ILE A 254 -9.85 19.80 -0.50
N TYR A 255 -9.33 20.75 0.27
CA TYR A 255 -8.50 21.84 -0.24
C TYR A 255 -7.23 21.31 -0.90
N PHE A 256 -6.56 20.35 -0.27
CA PHE A 256 -5.40 19.71 -0.88
C PHE A 256 -5.74 19.03 -2.21
N LEU A 257 -6.84 18.25 -2.27
CA LEU A 257 -7.26 17.59 -3.50
C LEU A 257 -7.61 18.60 -4.59
N LYS A 258 -8.29 19.70 -4.24
CA LYS A 258 -8.66 20.74 -5.20
C LYS A 258 -7.45 21.40 -5.86
N ASP A 259 -6.39 21.62 -5.10
CA ASP A 259 -5.12 22.17 -5.59
C ASP A 259 -4.31 21.13 -6.40
N ALA A 260 -4.21 19.91 -5.89
CA ALA A 260 -3.36 18.86 -6.44
C ALA A 260 -3.93 18.11 -7.65
N THR A 261 -5.22 18.29 -7.97
CA THR A 261 -5.90 17.55 -9.06
C THR A 261 -6.35 18.43 -10.22
N GLN A 262 -5.92 19.68 -10.26
CA GLN A 262 -6.19 20.62 -11.37
C GLN A 262 -5.45 20.24 -12.64
#